data_265f399a980509539a52dc36c5ca2ddb
#
_entry.id   265f399a980509539a52dc36c5ca2ddb
#
_cell.length_a   1.000
_cell.length_b   1.000
_cell.length_c   1.000
_cell.angle_alpha   90.00
_cell.angle_beta   90.00
_cell.angle_gamma   90.00
#
_symmetry.space_group_name_H-M   'P 1'
#
loop_
_entity.id
_entity.type
_entity.pdbx_description
1 polymer ?
#
loop_
_entity_poly.entity_id
_entity_poly.type
_entity_poly.pdbx_seq_one_letter_code
_entity_poly.pdbx_strand_id
1 'polypeptide(L)'
;MYGISPDSPYDLCRYRVAYNRIFSKFIVGYDFWGYCDCDLIFGDIRRFLTDEILNTYPKISWRGHLTLFRNKEPYNSAFLTKIQGFKSFESCINNTDGINLFDEVGINKIYDYLGYPIYTKLPLCDLRIRDYNFICNHNIFPPETNINQIFRWKEGKLFRLYFSLNGEVNQEEVIYVHFLKRPMELATASISGSSSFLIVPNEFISDRKIDYITLLVLSQPHIYWSYWLKRLTPRCLINKIKEKFIKRNHEVDEYIPR
;
A
#
# COMPACT_ATOMS: atom_id res chain seq x y z
N MET A 1 10.69 -8.50 -28.93
CA MET A 1 10.66 -7.20 -28.20
C MET A 1 9.21 -6.79 -28.18
N TYR A 2 8.55 -6.86 -27.03
CA TYR A 2 7.16 -6.42 -26.90
C TYR A 2 7.17 -4.89 -26.93
N GLY A 3 6.45 -4.30 -27.87
CA GLY A 3 6.27 -2.85 -27.92
C GLY A 3 5.45 -2.40 -26.72
N ILE A 4 6.11 -1.80 -25.74
CA ILE A 4 5.48 -1.26 -24.53
C ILE A 4 5.12 0.20 -24.86
N SER A 5 3.83 0.48 -24.95
CA SER A 5 3.30 1.84 -24.93
C SER A 5 2.36 1.93 -23.73
N PRO A 6 2.84 2.36 -22.56
CA PRO A 6 1.97 2.55 -21.41
C PRO A 6 1.10 3.79 -21.64
N ASP A 7 -0.19 3.57 -21.84
CA ASP A 7 -1.19 4.65 -22.00
C ASP A 7 -1.60 5.25 -20.62
N SER A 8 -1.23 4.56 -19.55
CA SER A 8 -1.56 4.93 -18.16
C SER A 8 -0.43 4.56 -17.20
N PRO A 9 -0.18 5.34 -16.12
CA PRO A 9 0.74 4.95 -15.06
C PRO A 9 0.44 3.57 -14.45
N TYR A 10 -0.83 3.14 -14.45
CA TYR A 10 -1.24 1.82 -13.99
C TYR A 10 -0.76 0.67 -14.86
N ASP A 11 -0.40 0.93 -16.11
CA ASP A 11 0.15 -0.09 -16.99
C ASP A 11 1.52 -0.57 -16.49
N LEU A 12 2.25 0.28 -15.78
CA LEU A 12 3.52 -0.09 -15.15
C LEU A 12 3.36 -1.14 -14.05
N CYS A 13 2.21 -1.21 -13.37
CA CYS A 13 1.94 -2.21 -12.34
C CYS A 13 2.00 -3.63 -12.91
N ARG A 14 1.67 -3.82 -14.19
CA ARG A 14 1.74 -5.12 -14.88
C ARG A 14 3.15 -5.68 -14.94
N TYR A 15 4.17 -4.80 -14.97
CA TYR A 15 5.58 -5.18 -15.11
C TYR A 15 6.31 -5.33 -13.79
N ARG A 16 5.71 -4.94 -12.66
CA ARG A 16 6.35 -4.94 -11.33
C ARG A 16 6.98 -6.29 -10.98
N VAL A 17 6.26 -7.38 -11.25
CA VAL A 17 6.74 -8.75 -10.97
C VAL A 17 7.96 -9.17 -11.81
N ALA A 18 8.24 -8.45 -12.90
CA ALA A 18 9.37 -8.68 -13.80
C ALA A 18 10.51 -7.67 -13.60
N TYR A 19 10.46 -6.81 -12.57
CA TYR A 19 11.49 -5.80 -12.32
C TYR A 19 12.88 -6.41 -12.11
N ASN A 20 12.96 -7.61 -11.57
CA ASN A 20 14.23 -8.35 -11.47
C ASN A 20 14.88 -8.60 -12.84
N ARG A 21 14.12 -8.77 -13.91
CA ARG A 21 14.64 -8.91 -15.28
C ARG A 21 14.95 -7.55 -15.91
N ILE A 22 14.04 -6.59 -15.72
CA ILE A 22 14.16 -5.24 -16.30
C ILE A 22 15.35 -4.50 -15.67
N PHE A 23 15.49 -4.59 -14.36
CA PHE A 23 16.49 -3.88 -13.57
C PHE A 23 17.59 -4.82 -13.02
N SER A 24 17.87 -5.92 -13.72
CA SER A 24 18.78 -6.97 -13.25
C SER A 24 20.15 -6.45 -12.81
N LYS A 25 20.68 -5.43 -13.49
CA LYS A 25 21.98 -4.82 -13.15
C LYS A 25 21.99 -4.13 -11.78
N PHE A 26 20.83 -3.66 -11.31
CA PHE A 26 20.73 -2.89 -10.05
C PHE A 26 20.50 -3.77 -8.82
N ILE A 27 20.13 -5.04 -9.01
CA ILE A 27 19.83 -5.96 -7.91
C ILE A 27 20.93 -6.99 -7.65
N VAL A 28 22.04 -6.91 -8.38
CA VAL A 28 23.19 -7.80 -8.17
C VAL A 28 23.76 -7.59 -6.78
N GLY A 29 23.98 -8.70 -6.04
CA GLY A 29 24.55 -8.67 -4.68
C GLY A 29 23.53 -8.38 -3.56
N TYR A 30 22.26 -8.20 -3.88
CA TYR A 30 21.20 -8.08 -2.89
C TYR A 30 20.43 -9.39 -2.72
N ASP A 31 20.08 -9.73 -1.48
CA ASP A 31 19.32 -10.94 -1.14
C ASP A 31 17.83 -10.83 -1.53
N PHE A 32 17.32 -9.62 -1.55
CA PHE A 32 15.94 -9.31 -1.94
C PHE A 32 15.89 -8.14 -2.92
N TRP A 33 14.90 -8.17 -3.77
CA TRP A 33 14.45 -7.05 -4.58
C TRP A 33 12.95 -6.85 -4.38
N GLY A 34 12.43 -5.71 -4.79
CA GLY A 34 11.00 -5.46 -4.64
C GLY A 34 10.57 -4.15 -5.26
N TYR A 35 9.33 -3.80 -4.99
CA TYR A 35 8.73 -2.54 -5.38
C TYR A 35 7.83 -2.00 -4.27
N CYS A 36 7.62 -0.71 -4.29
CA CYS A 36 6.62 -0.04 -3.45
C CYS A 36 5.93 1.08 -4.23
N ASP A 37 4.78 1.51 -3.73
CA ASP A 37 4.15 2.73 -4.21
C ASP A 37 4.87 3.96 -3.67
N CYS A 38 4.70 5.11 -4.31
CA CYS A 38 5.38 6.35 -3.90
C CYS A 38 4.60 7.17 -2.87
N ASP A 39 3.37 6.79 -2.53
CA ASP A 39 2.51 7.42 -1.54
C ASP A 39 2.51 6.67 -0.19
N LEU A 40 3.69 6.24 0.23
CA LEU A 40 3.97 5.58 1.49
C LEU A 40 4.86 6.44 2.39
N ILE A 41 4.63 6.38 3.70
CA ILE A 41 5.63 6.80 4.70
C ILE A 41 6.02 5.59 5.52
N PHE A 42 7.31 5.30 5.53
CA PHE A 42 7.89 4.18 6.25
C PHE A 42 8.35 4.57 7.67
N GLY A 43 8.16 3.62 8.60
CA GLY A 43 8.86 3.57 9.86
C GLY A 43 10.12 2.70 9.78
N ASP A 44 10.47 2.07 10.89
CA ASP A 44 11.62 1.16 10.98
C ASP A 44 11.30 -0.19 10.32
N ILE A 45 11.63 -0.32 9.04
CA ILE A 45 11.39 -1.53 8.26
C ILE A 45 12.10 -2.74 8.88
N ARG A 46 13.34 -2.57 9.37
CA ARG A 46 14.16 -3.67 9.89
C ARG A 46 13.65 -4.22 11.22
N ARG A 47 12.91 -3.44 11.98
CA ARG A 47 12.21 -3.91 13.17
C ARG A 47 11.18 -5.01 12.85
N PHE A 48 10.50 -4.91 11.72
CA PHE A 48 9.43 -5.82 11.31
C PHE A 48 9.91 -6.92 10.37
N LEU A 49 10.91 -6.63 9.55
CA LEU A 49 11.52 -7.57 8.64
C LEU A 49 12.84 -8.07 9.22
N THR A 50 12.73 -8.94 10.23
CA THR A 50 13.87 -9.57 10.90
C THR A 50 14.58 -10.57 9.97
N ASP A 51 15.82 -10.90 10.28
CA ASP A 51 16.57 -11.90 9.54
C ASP A 51 15.90 -13.28 9.56
N GLU A 52 15.19 -13.63 10.64
CA GLU A 52 14.38 -14.86 10.73
C GLU A 52 13.28 -14.89 9.66
N ILE A 53 12.51 -13.80 9.54
CA ILE A 53 11.46 -13.66 8.52
C ILE A 53 12.07 -13.71 7.13
N LEU A 54 13.12 -12.93 6.91
CA LEU A 54 13.78 -12.88 5.60
C LEU A 54 14.44 -14.21 5.22
N ASN A 55 14.92 -14.99 6.16
CA ASN A 55 15.46 -16.33 5.90
C ASN A 55 14.37 -17.37 5.60
N THR A 56 13.20 -17.21 6.21
CA THR A 56 12.09 -18.17 6.09
C THR A 56 11.25 -17.98 4.83
N TYR A 57 10.92 -16.71 4.50
CA TYR A 57 9.94 -16.42 3.46
C TYR A 57 10.60 -15.90 2.18
N PRO A 58 10.33 -16.51 1.02
CA PRO A 58 10.83 -16.02 -0.26
C PRO A 58 10.05 -14.81 -0.78
N LYS A 59 8.86 -14.54 -0.26
CA LYS A 59 8.06 -13.36 -0.59
C LYS A 59 7.53 -12.70 0.67
N ILE A 60 7.69 -11.39 0.74
CA ILE A 60 7.18 -10.55 1.83
C ILE A 60 6.06 -9.68 1.29
N SER A 61 4.95 -9.67 2.00
CA SER A 61 3.70 -9.01 1.65
C SER A 61 2.97 -9.64 0.47
N TRP A 62 1.66 -9.55 0.51
CA TRP A 62 0.76 -9.98 -0.56
C TRP A 62 0.10 -8.80 -1.28
N ARG A 63 0.47 -7.57 -0.88
CA ARG A 63 -0.11 -6.33 -1.37
C ARG A 63 0.78 -5.65 -2.41
N GLY A 64 0.18 -5.03 -3.43
CA GLY A 64 0.90 -4.36 -4.51
C GLY A 64 1.65 -3.10 -4.09
N HIS A 65 1.24 -2.45 -3.01
CA HIS A 65 1.88 -1.21 -2.56
C HIS A 65 3.22 -1.40 -1.82
N LEU A 66 3.54 -2.61 -1.35
CA LEU A 66 4.88 -3.03 -0.92
C LEU A 66 5.00 -4.54 -1.10
N THR A 67 5.95 -4.98 -1.88
CA THR A 67 6.28 -6.40 -2.04
C THR A 67 7.77 -6.58 -2.19
N LEU A 68 8.33 -7.58 -1.47
CA LEU A 68 9.72 -8.00 -1.62
C LEU A 68 9.78 -9.46 -2.07
N PHE A 69 10.74 -9.78 -2.90
CA PHE A 69 11.02 -11.13 -3.40
C PHE A 69 12.47 -11.50 -3.12
N ARG A 70 12.72 -12.74 -2.71
CA ARG A 70 14.07 -13.28 -2.59
C ARG A 70 14.75 -13.29 -3.96
N ASN A 71 15.92 -12.66 -4.03
CA ASN A 71 16.68 -12.52 -5.27
C ASN A 71 17.44 -13.81 -5.62
N LYS A 72 16.70 -14.87 -5.89
CA LYS A 72 17.27 -16.21 -6.18
C LYS A 72 16.28 -17.00 -7.05
N GLU A 73 16.80 -17.85 -7.92
CA GLU A 73 15.96 -18.89 -8.55
C GLU A 73 15.55 -19.94 -7.51
N PRO A 74 14.34 -20.51 -7.59
CA PRO A 74 13.36 -20.31 -8.67
C PRO A 74 12.42 -19.11 -8.48
N TYR A 75 12.55 -18.33 -7.41
CA TYR A 75 11.63 -17.24 -7.06
C TYR A 75 11.63 -16.11 -8.10
N ASN A 76 12.80 -15.81 -8.68
CA ASN A 76 12.96 -14.80 -9.72
C ASN A 76 12.21 -15.13 -11.00
N SER A 77 11.96 -16.41 -11.29
CA SER A 77 11.24 -16.88 -12.47
C SER A 77 9.81 -17.27 -12.18
N ALA A 78 9.35 -17.25 -10.93
CA ALA A 78 8.03 -17.71 -10.51
C ALA A 78 6.89 -17.08 -11.31
N PHE A 79 6.98 -15.78 -11.62
CA PHE A 79 5.94 -15.04 -12.37
C PHE A 79 5.69 -15.59 -13.80
N LEU A 80 6.60 -16.39 -14.35
CA LEU A 80 6.45 -17.04 -15.65
C LEU A 80 5.63 -18.34 -15.59
N THR A 81 5.30 -18.84 -14.40
CA THR A 81 4.52 -20.07 -14.22
C THR A 81 3.12 -19.90 -14.81
N LYS A 82 2.72 -20.89 -15.61
CA LYS A 82 1.38 -20.94 -16.21
C LYS A 82 0.50 -21.89 -15.39
N ILE A 83 -0.63 -21.40 -14.92
CA ILE A 83 -1.63 -22.17 -14.19
C ILE A 83 -2.84 -22.34 -15.12
N GLN A 84 -3.32 -23.60 -15.28
CA GLN A 84 -4.47 -23.86 -16.11
C GLN A 84 -5.71 -23.09 -15.61
N GLY A 85 -6.41 -22.41 -16.51
CA GLY A 85 -7.60 -21.62 -16.18
C GLY A 85 -7.32 -20.25 -15.52
N PHE A 86 -6.03 -19.88 -15.38
CA PHE A 86 -5.65 -18.59 -14.81
C PHE A 86 -4.84 -17.74 -15.80
N LYS A 87 -5.00 -16.41 -15.75
CA LYS A 87 -4.28 -15.48 -16.64
C LYS A 87 -2.76 -15.58 -16.39
N SER A 88 -1.99 -15.86 -17.43
CA SER A 88 -0.52 -15.81 -17.36
C SER A 88 0.01 -14.39 -17.37
N PHE A 89 1.26 -14.20 -16.94
CA PHE A 89 1.96 -12.91 -17.05
C PHE A 89 1.94 -12.38 -18.50
N GLU A 90 2.24 -13.24 -19.46
CA GLU A 90 2.22 -12.88 -20.90
C GLU A 90 0.84 -12.37 -21.34
N SER A 91 -0.23 -13.06 -20.94
CA SER A 91 -1.61 -12.61 -21.18
C SER A 91 -1.90 -11.26 -20.53
N CYS A 92 -1.35 -11.00 -19.35
CA CYS A 92 -1.58 -9.77 -18.61
C CYS A 92 -0.85 -8.56 -19.20
N ILE A 93 0.36 -8.71 -19.72
CA ILE A 93 1.09 -7.61 -20.35
C ILE A 93 0.55 -7.28 -21.75
N ASN A 94 -0.04 -8.24 -22.46
CA ASN A 94 -0.60 -8.06 -23.79
C ASN A 94 -2.06 -7.57 -23.78
N ASN A 95 -2.75 -7.65 -22.63
CA ASN A 95 -4.11 -7.17 -22.49
C ASN A 95 -4.13 -5.75 -21.92
N THR A 96 -4.46 -4.77 -22.75
CA THR A 96 -4.56 -3.36 -22.35
C THR A 96 -5.92 -2.99 -21.77
N ASP A 97 -6.91 -3.89 -21.81
CA ASP A 97 -8.26 -3.62 -21.34
C ASP A 97 -8.36 -3.76 -19.79
N GLY A 98 -8.52 -2.63 -19.13
CA GLY A 98 -8.81 -2.57 -17.70
C GLY A 98 -7.61 -2.68 -16.75
N ILE A 99 -7.90 -2.62 -15.45
CA ILE A 99 -6.90 -2.75 -14.38
C ILE A 99 -6.50 -4.21 -14.26
N ASN A 100 -5.21 -4.49 -14.32
CA ASN A 100 -4.68 -5.82 -14.14
C ASN A 100 -3.92 -5.88 -12.81
N LEU A 101 -4.39 -6.72 -11.90
CA LEU A 101 -3.82 -6.93 -10.57
C LEU A 101 -2.86 -8.13 -10.53
N PHE A 102 -2.06 -8.32 -11.57
CA PHE A 102 -1.13 -9.45 -11.59
C PHE A 102 -0.04 -9.34 -10.54
N ASP A 103 0.38 -8.13 -10.20
CA ASP A 103 1.35 -7.82 -9.14
C ASP A 103 0.83 -8.11 -7.71
N GLU A 104 -0.47 -8.27 -7.56
CA GLU A 104 -1.11 -8.68 -6.31
C GLU A 104 -1.72 -10.08 -6.45
N VAL A 105 -2.87 -10.19 -7.08
CA VAL A 105 -3.64 -11.44 -7.18
C VAL A 105 -2.88 -12.50 -7.98
N GLY A 106 -2.30 -12.12 -9.12
CA GLY A 106 -1.64 -13.06 -10.03
C GLY A 106 -0.44 -13.76 -9.41
N ILE A 107 0.50 -12.94 -8.91
CA ILE A 107 1.75 -13.47 -8.34
C ILE A 107 1.50 -14.25 -7.03
N ASN A 108 0.53 -13.83 -6.21
CA ASN A 108 0.18 -14.54 -4.99
C ASN A 108 -0.39 -15.92 -5.28
N LYS A 109 -1.29 -16.05 -6.26
CA LYS A 109 -1.81 -17.35 -6.71
C LYS A 109 -0.70 -18.26 -7.25
N ILE A 110 0.27 -17.70 -7.94
CA ILE A 110 1.43 -18.48 -8.43
C ILE A 110 2.26 -18.99 -7.27
N TYR A 111 2.54 -18.15 -6.25
CA TYR A 111 3.30 -18.59 -5.07
C TYR A 111 2.56 -19.69 -4.30
N ASP A 112 1.24 -19.56 -4.12
CA ASP A 112 0.40 -20.56 -3.50
C ASP A 112 0.40 -21.88 -4.29
N TYR A 113 0.24 -21.82 -5.61
CA TYR A 113 0.30 -22.98 -6.51
C TYR A 113 1.65 -23.73 -6.45
N LEU A 114 2.76 -22.97 -6.32
CA LEU A 114 4.10 -23.52 -6.22
C LEU A 114 4.48 -23.97 -4.80
N GLY A 115 3.60 -23.74 -3.81
CA GLY A 115 3.87 -24.04 -2.40
C GLY A 115 4.92 -23.12 -1.77
N TYR A 116 5.11 -21.92 -2.31
CA TYR A 116 6.07 -20.94 -1.76
C TYR A 116 5.40 -20.05 -0.70
N PRO A 117 5.91 -20.05 0.55
CA PRO A 117 5.28 -19.29 1.61
C PRO A 117 5.43 -17.79 1.40
N ILE A 118 4.36 -17.05 1.75
CA ILE A 118 4.33 -15.58 1.74
C ILE A 118 4.19 -15.08 3.17
N TYR A 119 5.04 -14.14 3.58
CA TYR A 119 4.86 -13.47 4.87
C TYR A 119 3.80 -12.38 4.76
N THR A 120 2.69 -12.54 5.48
CA THR A 120 1.51 -11.66 5.38
C THR A 120 1.24 -10.81 6.63
N LYS A 121 1.98 -11.04 7.74
CA LYS A 121 1.71 -10.47 9.07
C LYS A 121 2.45 -9.15 9.30
N LEU A 122 2.36 -8.20 8.36
CA LEU A 122 2.94 -6.87 8.53
C LEU A 122 1.93 -5.94 9.20
N PRO A 123 2.27 -5.27 10.31
CA PRO A 123 1.43 -4.23 10.90
C PRO A 123 1.55 -2.95 10.06
N LEU A 124 0.69 -2.81 9.10
CA LEU A 124 0.66 -1.69 8.16
C LEU A 124 -0.69 -0.98 8.20
N CYS A 125 -0.74 0.26 7.77
CA CYS A 125 -1.97 0.96 7.59
C CYS A 125 -2.16 1.36 6.12
N ASP A 126 -3.09 0.68 5.44
CA ASP A 126 -3.57 1.01 4.11
C ASP A 126 -4.87 1.80 4.24
N LEU A 127 -4.82 3.13 4.04
CA LEU A 127 -5.93 4.03 4.31
C LEU A 127 -7.04 3.90 3.27
N ARG A 128 -8.30 3.91 3.72
CA ARG A 128 -9.45 3.95 2.82
C ARG A 128 -9.54 5.27 2.08
N ILE A 129 -9.64 5.22 0.77
CA ILE A 129 -9.68 6.42 -0.09
C ILE A 129 -10.94 7.27 0.12
N ARG A 130 -12.04 6.67 0.56
CA ARG A 130 -13.36 7.33 0.62
C ARG A 130 -13.64 7.95 1.98
N ASP A 131 -12.93 7.54 2.99
CA ASP A 131 -13.13 8.04 4.35
C ASP A 131 -12.32 9.31 4.56
N TYR A 132 -12.91 10.30 5.21
CA TYR A 132 -12.26 11.58 5.47
C TYR A 132 -11.20 11.46 6.54
N ASN A 133 -11.54 10.79 7.64
CA ASN A 133 -10.62 10.41 8.70
C ASN A 133 -9.75 9.23 8.28
N PHE A 134 -8.72 8.95 9.03
CA PHE A 134 -7.89 7.79 8.80
C PHE A 134 -8.58 6.52 9.29
N ILE A 135 -8.99 5.68 8.36
CA ILE A 135 -9.47 4.32 8.60
C ILE A 135 -8.60 3.39 7.75
N CYS A 136 -8.01 2.38 8.37
CA CYS A 136 -7.21 1.39 7.68
C CYS A 136 -8.10 0.28 7.10
N ASN A 137 -7.74 -0.18 5.91
CA ASN A 137 -8.36 -1.33 5.24
C ASN A 137 -8.01 -2.65 5.96
N HIS A 138 -8.74 -3.70 5.61
CA HIS A 138 -8.35 -5.11 5.76
C HIS A 138 -8.28 -5.67 7.18
N ASN A 139 -9.04 -5.10 8.11
CA ASN A 139 -9.18 -5.64 9.48
C ASN A 139 -7.85 -5.98 10.18
N ILE A 140 -6.76 -5.27 9.83
CA ILE A 140 -5.46 -5.42 10.50
C ILE A 140 -5.58 -4.95 11.95
N PHE A 141 -6.42 -3.95 12.19
CA PHE A 141 -6.71 -3.41 13.50
C PHE A 141 -8.17 -3.68 13.89
N PRO A 142 -8.46 -3.88 15.19
CA PRO A 142 -9.83 -4.02 15.66
C PRO A 142 -10.70 -2.83 15.21
N PRO A 143 -11.94 -3.06 14.75
CA PRO A 143 -12.81 -2.00 14.23
C PRO A 143 -13.00 -0.83 15.19
N GLU A 144 -13.12 -1.10 16.48
CA GLU A 144 -13.31 -0.12 17.56
C GLU A 144 -12.12 0.79 17.77
N THR A 145 -10.90 0.37 17.38
CA THR A 145 -9.69 1.17 17.46
C THR A 145 -9.29 1.76 16.11
N ASN A 146 -9.96 1.34 15.02
CA ASN A 146 -9.68 1.78 13.65
C ASN A 146 -10.48 3.02 13.25
N ILE A 147 -10.74 3.90 14.19
CA ILE A 147 -11.40 5.18 14.03
C ILE A 147 -10.67 6.24 14.85
N ASN A 148 -10.78 7.51 14.43
CA ASN A 148 -10.15 8.64 15.15
C ASN A 148 -8.67 8.39 15.48
N GLN A 149 -7.90 8.10 14.45
CA GLN A 149 -6.47 7.82 14.53
C GLN A 149 -5.66 8.81 13.72
N ILE A 150 -4.43 9.04 14.16
CA ILE A 150 -3.40 9.81 13.45
C ILE A 150 -2.08 9.05 13.50
N PHE A 151 -1.06 9.52 12.78
CA PHE A 151 0.26 8.91 12.88
C PHE A 151 1.28 9.93 13.35
N ARG A 152 2.32 9.43 14.03
CA ARG A 152 3.53 10.17 14.39
C ARG A 152 4.72 9.49 13.76
N TRP A 153 5.44 10.22 12.95
CA TRP A 153 6.78 9.81 12.53
C TRP A 153 7.81 10.46 13.45
N LYS A 154 8.70 9.67 14.01
CA LYS A 154 9.73 10.15 14.92
C LYS A 154 11.00 9.31 14.78
N GLU A 155 12.12 9.96 14.42
CA GLU A 155 13.45 9.34 14.38
C GLU A 155 13.46 7.99 13.62
N GLY A 156 12.85 7.95 12.44
CA GLY A 156 12.77 6.75 11.61
C GLY A 156 11.70 5.73 12.02
N LYS A 157 10.92 6.00 13.06
CA LYS A 157 9.83 5.14 13.52
C LYS A 157 8.48 5.75 13.20
N LEU A 158 7.50 4.92 12.89
CA LEU A 158 6.13 5.33 12.61
C LEU A 158 5.19 4.74 13.64
N PHE A 159 4.46 5.59 14.32
CA PHE A 159 3.49 5.21 15.36
C PHE A 159 2.09 5.57 14.92
N ARG A 160 1.16 4.63 15.04
CA ARG A 160 -0.27 4.86 15.01
C ARG A 160 -0.72 5.28 16.40
N LEU A 161 -1.41 6.42 16.51
CA LEU A 161 -2.01 6.92 17.74
C LEU A 161 -3.53 6.79 17.62
N TYR A 162 -4.16 6.18 18.63
CA TYR A 162 -5.58 5.83 18.59
C TYR A 162 -6.18 5.78 19.98
N PHE A 163 -7.50 5.75 20.10
CA PHE A 163 -8.18 5.50 21.37
C PHE A 163 -8.28 3.99 21.64
N SER A 164 -7.89 3.59 22.82
CA SER A 164 -8.21 2.26 23.33
C SER A 164 -9.70 2.16 23.74
N LEU A 165 -10.14 0.96 24.03
CA LEU A 165 -11.54 0.71 24.43
C LEU A 165 -11.96 1.45 25.71
N ASN A 166 -11.03 1.76 26.59
CA ASN A 166 -11.25 2.55 27.80
C ASN A 166 -11.14 4.07 27.58
N GLY A 167 -10.93 4.51 26.32
CA GLY A 167 -10.84 5.92 25.95
C GLY A 167 -9.47 6.57 26.17
N GLU A 168 -8.45 5.81 26.56
CA GLU A 168 -7.09 6.32 26.68
C GLU A 168 -6.40 6.42 25.31
N VAL A 169 -5.48 7.39 25.18
CA VAL A 169 -4.62 7.51 23.99
C VAL A 169 -3.51 6.48 24.06
N ASN A 170 -3.53 5.57 23.12
CA ASN A 170 -2.51 4.55 22.94
C ASN A 170 -1.70 4.78 21.68
N GLN A 171 -0.54 4.16 21.61
CA GLN A 171 0.29 4.12 20.43
C GLN A 171 0.83 2.72 20.16
N GLU A 172 0.93 2.39 18.87
CA GLU A 172 1.59 1.18 18.39
C GLU A 172 2.47 1.49 17.19
N GLU A 173 3.59 0.80 17.07
CA GLU A 173 4.49 0.99 15.93
C GLU A 173 4.03 0.20 14.73
N VAL A 174 4.03 0.85 13.55
CA VAL A 174 3.63 0.24 12.26
C VAL A 174 4.76 0.39 11.25
N ILE A 175 4.83 -0.53 10.29
CA ILE A 175 5.91 -0.54 9.29
C ILE A 175 5.76 0.60 8.28
N TYR A 176 4.53 0.92 7.86
CA TYR A 176 4.22 2.06 6.99
C TYR A 176 2.75 2.44 7.02
N VAL A 177 2.46 3.64 6.54
CA VAL A 177 1.13 4.10 6.16
C VAL A 177 1.09 4.35 4.66
N HIS A 178 0.03 3.86 3.99
CA HIS A 178 -0.24 4.03 2.57
C HIS A 178 -1.44 4.97 2.39
N PHE A 179 -1.25 6.08 1.66
CA PHE A 179 -2.25 7.14 1.54
C PHE A 179 -3.31 6.88 0.46
N LEU A 180 -3.08 5.93 -0.43
CA LEU A 180 -4.03 5.54 -1.48
C LEU A 180 -4.57 6.76 -2.27
N LYS A 181 -3.67 7.56 -2.85
CA LYS A 181 -3.99 8.79 -3.62
C LYS A 181 -4.68 9.89 -2.81
N ARG A 182 -4.61 9.83 -1.49
CA ARG A 182 -5.12 10.89 -0.64
C ARG A 182 -4.25 12.14 -0.81
N PRO A 183 -4.82 13.33 -1.08
CA PRO A 183 -4.03 14.55 -1.10
C PRO A 183 -3.52 14.84 0.31
N MET A 184 -2.21 15.10 0.41
CA MET A 184 -1.55 15.46 1.65
C MET A 184 -0.89 16.83 1.47
N GLU A 185 -1.11 17.74 2.39
CA GLU A 185 -0.54 19.09 2.38
C GLU A 185 0.51 19.23 3.48
N LEU A 186 1.52 20.03 3.21
CA LEU A 186 2.50 20.46 4.21
C LEU A 186 1.97 21.73 4.89
N ALA A 187 1.45 21.62 6.10
CA ALA A 187 0.91 22.76 6.84
C ALA A 187 1.97 23.78 7.26
N THR A 188 3.24 23.37 7.36
CA THR A 188 4.33 24.26 7.73
C THR A 188 5.65 23.88 7.07
N ALA A 189 6.44 24.88 6.63
CA ALA A 189 7.81 24.69 6.16
C ALA A 189 8.75 24.09 7.24
N SER A 190 8.30 24.00 8.49
CA SER A 190 9.08 23.54 9.64
C SER A 190 9.23 22.00 9.74
N ILE A 191 8.60 21.24 8.86
CA ILE A 191 8.72 19.77 8.88
C ILE A 191 10.00 19.32 8.16
N SER A 192 10.48 20.10 7.21
CA SER A 192 11.73 19.79 6.50
C SER A 192 12.91 19.81 7.48
N GLY A 193 13.57 18.65 7.65
CA GLY A 193 14.69 18.48 8.60
C GLY A 193 14.28 18.23 10.04
N SER A 194 12.98 18.14 10.35
CA SER A 194 12.49 17.79 11.69
C SER A 194 12.72 16.31 12.01
N SER A 195 13.12 16.01 13.24
CA SER A 195 13.23 14.64 13.76
C SER A 195 11.88 13.99 14.05
N SER A 196 10.80 14.76 14.07
CA SER A 196 9.44 14.25 14.31
C SER A 196 8.36 15.16 13.72
N PHE A 197 7.26 14.54 13.28
CA PHE A 197 6.06 15.22 12.80
C PHE A 197 4.83 14.35 12.99
N LEU A 198 3.66 14.98 12.95
CA LEU A 198 2.37 14.29 12.95
C LEU A 198 1.81 14.24 11.54
N ILE A 199 1.13 13.13 11.25
CA ILE A 199 0.38 12.87 10.03
C ILE A 199 -1.09 12.79 10.43
N VAL A 200 -1.83 13.81 10.06
CA VAL A 200 -3.26 13.92 10.33
C VAL A 200 -4.05 13.84 9.04
N PRO A 201 -5.37 13.66 9.07
CA PRO A 201 -6.14 13.61 7.83
C PRO A 201 -5.85 14.79 6.90
N ASN A 202 -5.20 14.48 5.76
CA ASN A 202 -4.80 15.35 4.66
C ASN A 202 -3.66 16.34 4.94
N GLU A 203 -3.00 16.29 6.11
CA GLU A 203 -1.92 17.22 6.44
C GLU A 203 -0.75 16.56 7.17
N PHE A 204 0.45 17.14 6.95
CA PHE A 204 1.61 16.93 7.79
C PHE A 204 1.81 18.17 8.67
N ILE A 205 1.85 18.00 9.99
CA ILE A 205 1.99 19.08 10.95
C ILE A 205 3.14 18.85 11.93
N SER A 206 3.61 19.92 12.58
CA SER A 206 4.65 19.81 13.61
C SER A 206 4.23 18.92 14.77
N ASP A 207 5.16 18.12 15.30
CA ASP A 207 4.90 17.23 16.44
C ASP A 207 4.57 18.03 17.70
N ARG A 208 3.67 17.50 18.51
CA ARG A 208 3.24 18.06 19.78
C ARG A 208 2.70 16.95 20.71
N LYS A 209 2.53 17.29 21.97
CA LYS A 209 1.89 16.38 22.94
C LYS A 209 0.47 16.06 22.46
N ILE A 210 0.14 14.76 22.51
CA ILE A 210 -1.19 14.26 22.14
C ILE A 210 -1.86 13.74 23.41
N ASP A 211 -2.92 14.42 23.82
CA ASP A 211 -3.89 13.98 24.80
C ASP A 211 -5.22 13.59 24.13
N TYR A 212 -6.20 13.22 24.91
CA TYR A 212 -7.52 12.81 24.43
C TYR A 212 -8.17 13.85 23.50
N ILE A 213 -8.24 15.11 23.96
CA ILE A 213 -8.90 16.19 23.20
C ILE A 213 -8.11 16.47 21.90
N THR A 214 -6.80 16.52 21.99
CA THR A 214 -5.93 16.77 20.84
C THR A 214 -6.09 15.66 19.81
N LEU A 215 -6.10 14.38 20.21
CA LEU A 215 -6.32 13.26 19.28
C LEU A 215 -7.70 13.34 18.64
N LEU A 216 -8.74 13.61 19.42
CA LEU A 216 -10.11 13.71 18.90
C LEU A 216 -10.23 14.81 17.84
N VAL A 217 -9.65 15.99 18.10
CA VAL A 217 -9.68 17.12 17.15
C VAL A 217 -8.85 16.83 15.91
N LEU A 218 -7.60 16.35 16.08
CA LEU A 218 -6.69 16.12 14.96
C LEU A 218 -7.08 14.95 14.07
N SER A 219 -7.82 13.98 14.59
CA SER A 219 -8.31 12.84 13.79
C SER A 219 -9.52 13.20 12.93
N GLN A 220 -10.12 14.39 13.13
CA GLN A 220 -11.22 14.86 12.29
C GLN A 220 -10.70 15.31 10.93
N PRO A 221 -11.45 15.07 9.86
CA PRO A 221 -11.05 15.47 8.52
C PRO A 221 -11.07 16.99 8.36
N HIS A 222 -10.03 17.56 7.80
CA HIS A 222 -10.08 18.90 7.23
C HIS A 222 -10.77 18.82 5.86
N ILE A 223 -11.97 19.39 5.76
CA ILE A 223 -12.75 19.37 4.52
C ILE A 223 -12.23 20.46 3.60
N TYR A 224 -11.40 20.10 2.63
CA TYR A 224 -11.05 21.02 1.54
C TYR A 224 -12.18 21.08 0.51
N TRP A 225 -12.96 22.14 0.51
CA TRP A 225 -14.03 22.41 -0.46
C TRP A 225 -13.55 22.31 -1.91
N SER A 226 -12.31 22.73 -2.18
CA SER A 226 -11.70 22.64 -3.51
C SER A 226 -11.54 21.22 -4.01
N TYR A 227 -11.26 20.25 -3.14
CA TYR A 227 -11.17 18.83 -3.47
C TYR A 227 -12.54 18.24 -3.86
N TRP A 228 -13.59 18.68 -3.19
CA TRP A 228 -14.97 18.28 -3.49
C TRP A 228 -15.46 18.86 -4.80
N LEU A 229 -15.20 20.15 -5.04
CA LEU A 229 -15.61 20.82 -6.27
C LEU A 229 -14.99 20.16 -7.49
N LYS A 230 -13.73 19.71 -7.42
CA LYS A 230 -13.09 18.94 -8.49
C LYS A 230 -13.73 17.57 -8.74
N ARG A 231 -14.27 16.94 -7.69
CA ARG A 231 -14.97 15.64 -7.82
C ARG A 231 -16.41 15.75 -8.30
N LEU A 232 -17.02 16.92 -8.21
CA LEU A 232 -18.36 17.20 -8.71
C LEU A 232 -18.38 17.62 -10.19
N THR A 233 -17.21 17.73 -10.84
CA THR A 233 -17.17 18.02 -12.27
C THR A 233 -17.87 16.92 -13.08
N PRO A 234 -18.61 17.26 -14.17
CA PRO A 234 -19.29 16.27 -15.03
C PRO A 234 -18.38 15.15 -15.51
N ARG A 235 -17.13 15.48 -15.81
CA ARG A 235 -16.10 14.52 -16.26
C ARG A 235 -15.77 13.48 -15.17
N CYS A 236 -15.72 13.90 -13.91
CA CYS A 236 -15.46 13.02 -12.78
C CYS A 236 -16.66 12.11 -12.46
N LEU A 237 -17.90 12.63 -12.63
CA LEU A 237 -19.13 11.86 -12.49
C LEU A 237 -19.27 10.80 -13.59
N ILE A 238 -18.97 11.14 -14.83
CA ILE A 238 -18.96 10.20 -15.97
C ILE A 238 -17.92 9.09 -15.75
N ASN A 239 -16.73 9.43 -15.30
CA ASN A 239 -15.70 8.44 -15.00
C ASN A 239 -16.11 7.50 -13.86
N LYS A 240 -16.73 8.01 -12.79
CA LYS A 240 -17.27 7.19 -11.70
C LYS A 240 -18.38 6.25 -12.15
N ILE A 241 -19.24 6.70 -13.07
CA ILE A 241 -20.28 5.86 -13.67
C ILE A 241 -19.64 4.76 -14.50
N LYS A 242 -18.66 5.09 -15.35
CA LYS A 242 -17.89 4.10 -16.12
C LYS A 242 -17.16 3.10 -15.21
N GLU A 243 -16.50 3.55 -14.15
CA GLU A 243 -15.85 2.67 -13.17
C GLU A 243 -16.83 1.75 -12.43
N LYS A 244 -18.05 2.23 -12.11
CA LYS A 244 -19.11 1.39 -11.52
C LYS A 244 -19.61 0.33 -12.50
N PHE A 245 -19.75 0.65 -13.77
CA PHE A 245 -20.13 -0.33 -14.80
C PHE A 245 -19.03 -1.36 -15.04
N ILE A 246 -17.77 -0.94 -15.05
CA ILE A 246 -16.61 -1.85 -15.19
C ILE A 246 -16.47 -2.76 -13.96
N LYS A 247 -16.62 -2.23 -12.73
CA LYS A 247 -16.58 -3.03 -11.49
C LYS A 247 -17.73 -4.04 -11.36
N ARG A 248 -18.88 -3.75 -11.93
CA ARG A 248 -20.04 -4.68 -11.91
C ARG A 248 -19.80 -5.92 -12.79
N ASN A 249 -18.88 -5.82 -13.75
CA ASN A 249 -18.50 -6.93 -14.64
C ASN A 249 -17.22 -7.67 -14.18
N HIS A 250 -16.55 -7.19 -13.13
CA HIS A 250 -15.36 -7.81 -12.55
C HIS A 250 -15.47 -7.71 -11.02
N GLU A 251 -16.16 -8.67 -10.41
CA GLU A 251 -15.92 -9.00 -9.01
C GLU A 251 -14.51 -9.55 -8.93
N VAL A 252 -13.57 -8.70 -8.56
CA VAL A 252 -12.22 -9.10 -8.21
C VAL A 252 -12.31 -9.59 -6.77
N ASP A 253 -12.42 -10.90 -6.58
CA ASP A 253 -12.26 -11.52 -5.28
C ASP A 253 -10.90 -11.10 -4.71
N GLU A 254 -10.90 -10.46 -3.57
CA GLU A 254 -9.68 -10.16 -2.81
C GLU A 254 -9.03 -11.48 -2.44
N TYR A 255 -7.92 -11.80 -3.11
CA TYR A 255 -7.16 -13.01 -2.79
C TYR A 255 -6.30 -12.76 -1.57
N ILE A 256 -6.63 -13.40 -0.45
CA ILE A 256 -5.78 -13.47 0.75
C ILE A 256 -5.05 -14.80 0.70
N PRO A 257 -3.70 -14.84 0.65
CA PRO A 257 -2.93 -16.08 0.73
C PRO A 257 -3.23 -16.83 2.03
N ARG A 258 -3.31 -18.15 1.95
CA ARG A 258 -3.52 -19.04 3.10
C ARG A 258 -2.31 -19.10 4.02
#